data_8ccb64e67456922bfcf87ab9f2320fdd
#
_entry.id   8ccb64e67456922bfcf87ab9f2320fdd
#
_cell.length_a   1.000
_cell.length_b   1.000
_cell.length_c   1.000
_cell.angle_alpha   90.00
_cell.angle_beta   90.00
_cell.angle_gamma   90.00
#
_symmetry.space_group_name_H-M   'P 1'
#
loop_
_entity.id
_entity.type
_entity.pdbx_description
1 polymer ?
#
loop_
_entity_poly.entity_id
_entity_poly.type
_entity_poly.pdbx_seq_one_letter_code
_entity_poly.pdbx_strand_id
1 'polypeptide(L)'
;EWVLVGLNGREVYSELRGLKAGYNWPQYSVHRGKLQMLLYRAALERLGAASIRTGLKVTGYRNQPDRSGVTVLLESRNGTRSEVEGSLLIAADGLHSAVRQQMYPQQPPIQWGGAIMWRGVTRGKPIRSGASFIGLGTHRHRVVFYPISAADPVTGLADINWIAEITVDNSSGWRDGDWNKQVRHEDFLHHFQNWNYDWIDIPAMLLGAPEVFEYPMIDREPVPTWIDGNVALLGDAAHVMYPTGSNGASQAIMDARVLGAVMLEHGLNCKALEAYDRQLCPEMSQLVLRNRGAGPFGLLNLLDDRCGGVFDNIDDVIPKAERDEFMLRYKTAAGFAAEKLNAAASTIPAGAKVR
;
A
#
# COMPACT_ATOMS: atom_id res chain seq x y z
N GLU A 1 -14.27 8.28 8.03
CA GLU A 1 -13.42 8.78 9.12
C GLU A 1 -12.24 7.85 9.38
N TRP A 2 -11.21 8.35 10.06
CA TRP A 2 -10.07 7.59 10.53
C TRP A 2 -9.95 7.72 12.04
N VAL A 3 -9.77 6.60 12.74
CA VAL A 3 -9.90 6.53 14.20
C VAL A 3 -8.79 5.69 14.81
N LEU A 4 -8.22 6.16 15.92
CA LEU A 4 -7.33 5.38 16.79
C LEU A 4 -8.01 5.09 18.13
N VAL A 5 -7.85 3.88 18.61
CA VAL A 5 -8.47 3.37 19.83
C VAL A 5 -7.41 2.65 20.68
N GLY A 6 -7.39 2.92 21.98
CA GLY A 6 -6.51 2.25 22.94
C GLY A 6 -6.96 0.84 23.29
N LEU A 7 -6.13 0.12 24.05
CA LEU A 7 -6.42 -1.26 24.47
C LEU A 7 -7.68 -1.42 25.34
N ASN A 8 -8.15 -0.35 25.95
CA ASN A 8 -9.40 -0.34 26.71
C ASN A 8 -10.65 -0.04 25.85
N GLY A 9 -10.51 0.01 24.53
CA GLY A 9 -11.63 0.29 23.62
C GLY A 9 -12.06 1.75 23.55
N ARG A 10 -11.34 2.68 24.20
CA ARG A 10 -11.64 4.13 24.21
C ARG A 10 -10.91 4.86 23.08
N GLU A 11 -11.55 5.88 22.51
CA GLU A 11 -11.00 6.69 21.44
C GLU A 11 -9.78 7.50 21.91
N VAL A 12 -8.69 7.43 21.13
CA VAL A 12 -7.48 8.23 21.30
C VAL A 12 -7.53 9.46 20.39
N TYR A 13 -7.92 9.24 19.14
CA TYR A 13 -8.00 10.30 18.13
C TYR A 13 -8.97 9.91 17.02
N SER A 14 -9.68 10.89 16.47
CA SER A 14 -10.46 10.68 15.25
C SER A 14 -10.43 11.92 14.36
N GLU A 15 -10.54 11.69 13.05
CA GLU A 15 -10.65 12.75 12.07
C GLU A 15 -11.46 12.32 10.84
N LEU A 16 -12.06 13.29 10.18
CA LEU A 16 -12.74 13.07 8.91
C LEU A 16 -11.72 12.87 7.78
N ARG A 17 -12.14 12.19 6.72
CA ARG A 17 -11.33 11.92 5.53
C ARG A 17 -12.10 12.21 4.24
N GLY A 18 -11.36 12.38 3.13
CA GLY A 18 -11.94 12.65 1.82
C GLY A 18 -12.80 13.90 1.79
N LEU A 19 -13.95 13.85 1.13
CA LEU A 19 -14.85 14.99 0.96
C LEU A 19 -15.25 15.67 2.29
N LYS A 20 -15.47 14.90 3.34
CA LYS A 20 -15.84 15.43 4.66
C LYS A 20 -14.68 16.14 5.38
N ALA A 21 -13.45 15.95 4.94
CA ALA A 21 -12.27 16.65 5.45
C ALA A 21 -11.85 17.85 4.57
N GLY A 22 -12.70 18.27 3.63
CA GLY A 22 -12.45 19.40 2.74
C GLY A 22 -11.62 19.10 1.50
N TYR A 23 -11.36 17.81 1.18
CA TYR A 23 -10.76 17.44 -0.10
C TYR A 23 -11.79 17.49 -1.22
N ASN A 24 -11.36 17.80 -2.43
CA ASN A 24 -12.24 17.79 -3.61
C ASN A 24 -12.61 16.38 -4.08
N TRP A 25 -11.99 15.35 -3.53
CA TRP A 25 -12.19 13.95 -3.90
C TRP A 25 -12.50 13.08 -2.69
N PRO A 26 -13.29 12.00 -2.87
CA PRO A 26 -13.49 11.00 -1.84
C PRO A 26 -12.23 10.17 -1.61
N GLN A 27 -12.08 9.64 -0.41
CA GLN A 27 -11.14 8.57 -0.11
C GLN A 27 -11.89 7.25 -0.10
N TYR A 28 -11.37 6.25 -0.80
CA TYR A 28 -11.98 4.94 -0.89
C TYR A 28 -11.14 3.88 -0.19
N SER A 29 -11.81 2.99 0.54
CA SER A 29 -11.29 1.67 0.90
C SER A 29 -11.83 0.65 -0.10
N VAL A 30 -10.94 -0.14 -0.70
CA VAL A 30 -11.32 -1.02 -1.80
C VAL A 30 -10.75 -2.42 -1.62
N HIS A 31 -11.47 -3.43 -2.09
CA HIS A 31 -10.92 -4.75 -2.28
C HIS A 31 -9.95 -4.73 -3.46
N ARG A 32 -8.63 -4.94 -3.20
CA ARG A 32 -7.58 -4.82 -4.22
C ARG A 32 -7.82 -5.71 -5.44
N GLY A 33 -8.26 -6.95 -5.25
CA GLY A 33 -8.58 -7.84 -6.37
C GLY A 33 -9.74 -7.33 -7.23
N LYS A 34 -10.78 -6.72 -6.63
CA LYS A 34 -11.89 -6.10 -7.40
C LYS A 34 -11.38 -4.91 -8.21
N LEU A 35 -10.51 -4.07 -7.63
CA LEU A 35 -9.88 -2.94 -8.35
C LEU A 35 -8.99 -3.44 -9.50
N GLN A 36 -8.16 -4.45 -9.26
CA GLN A 36 -7.33 -5.07 -10.30
C GLN A 36 -8.17 -5.59 -11.47
N MET A 37 -9.27 -6.30 -11.18
CA MET A 37 -10.15 -6.82 -12.23
C MET A 37 -10.92 -5.73 -12.97
N LEU A 38 -11.25 -4.62 -12.29
CA LEU A 38 -11.82 -3.43 -12.94
C LEU A 38 -10.84 -2.85 -13.97
N LEU A 39 -9.60 -2.62 -13.55
CA LEU A 39 -8.54 -2.10 -14.43
C LEU A 39 -8.21 -3.06 -15.57
N TYR A 40 -8.16 -4.37 -15.29
CA TYR A 40 -7.94 -5.40 -16.30
C TYR A 40 -9.03 -5.40 -17.39
N ARG A 41 -10.31 -5.32 -16.98
CA ARG A 41 -11.44 -5.24 -17.93
C ARG A 41 -11.37 -3.96 -18.77
N ALA A 42 -11.09 -2.81 -18.15
CA ALA A 42 -10.91 -1.55 -18.85
C ALA A 42 -9.74 -1.60 -19.84
N ALA A 43 -8.65 -2.29 -19.50
CA ALA A 43 -7.51 -2.48 -20.39
C ALA A 43 -7.88 -3.39 -21.58
N LEU A 44 -8.58 -4.50 -21.34
CA LEU A 44 -9.07 -5.37 -22.41
C LEU A 44 -10.00 -4.65 -23.38
N GLU A 45 -10.92 -3.84 -22.85
CA GLU A 45 -11.86 -3.05 -23.66
C GLU A 45 -11.15 -2.02 -24.55
N ARG A 46 -10.14 -1.33 -24.00
CA ARG A 46 -9.44 -0.23 -24.70
C ARG A 46 -8.34 -0.69 -25.62
N LEU A 47 -7.62 -1.75 -25.27
CA LEU A 47 -6.40 -2.20 -25.96
C LEU A 47 -6.63 -3.48 -26.78
N GLY A 48 -7.70 -4.20 -26.52
CA GLY A 48 -7.98 -5.50 -27.11
C GLY A 48 -7.23 -6.65 -26.43
N ALA A 49 -7.75 -7.86 -26.54
CA ALA A 49 -7.21 -9.05 -25.87
C ALA A 49 -5.79 -9.42 -26.33
N ALA A 50 -5.42 -9.12 -27.56
CA ALA A 50 -4.08 -9.41 -28.10
C ALA A 50 -2.96 -8.58 -27.41
N SER A 51 -3.32 -7.45 -26.78
CA SER A 51 -2.35 -6.59 -26.08
C SER A 51 -2.01 -7.08 -24.68
N ILE A 52 -2.77 -8.04 -24.11
CA ILE A 52 -2.56 -8.55 -22.77
C ILE A 52 -2.23 -10.04 -22.84
N ARG A 53 -1.01 -10.38 -22.47
CA ARG A 53 -0.54 -11.77 -22.44
C ARG A 53 -0.35 -12.20 -20.99
N THR A 54 -0.93 -13.33 -20.62
CA THR A 54 -0.78 -13.96 -19.31
C THR A 54 0.00 -15.26 -19.42
N GLY A 55 0.46 -15.81 -18.29
CA GLY A 55 1.24 -17.06 -18.28
C GLY A 55 2.70 -16.91 -18.73
N LEU A 56 3.18 -15.66 -18.82
CA LEU A 56 4.56 -15.32 -19.17
C LEU A 56 5.23 -14.63 -17.98
N LYS A 57 6.43 -15.05 -17.67
CA LYS A 57 7.32 -14.44 -16.67
C LYS A 57 8.41 -13.67 -17.38
N VAL A 58 8.61 -12.41 -17.02
CA VAL A 58 9.79 -11.65 -17.42
C VAL A 58 10.99 -12.17 -16.65
N THR A 59 12.06 -12.56 -17.35
CA THR A 59 13.30 -13.07 -16.76
C THR A 59 14.46 -12.10 -16.87
N GLY A 60 14.32 -11.05 -17.68
CA GLY A 60 15.32 -10.01 -17.87
C GLY A 60 15.04 -9.17 -19.11
N TYR A 61 16.00 -8.33 -19.47
CA TYR A 61 15.93 -7.46 -20.65
C TYR A 61 17.33 -7.18 -21.22
N ARG A 62 17.35 -6.66 -22.43
CA ARG A 62 18.56 -6.10 -23.08
C ARG A 62 18.19 -4.78 -23.74
N ASN A 63 18.84 -3.68 -23.35
CA ASN A 63 18.78 -2.42 -24.10
C ASN A 63 19.46 -2.59 -25.44
N GLN A 64 18.89 -2.02 -26.51
CA GLN A 64 19.55 -1.98 -27.80
C GLN A 64 20.74 -0.99 -27.76
N PRO A 65 21.87 -1.28 -28.42
CA PRO A 65 23.09 -0.47 -28.32
C PRO A 65 22.90 0.99 -28.74
N ASP A 66 22.03 1.21 -29.72
CA ASP A 66 21.70 2.55 -30.25
C ASP A 66 20.61 3.27 -29.44
N ARG A 67 20.14 2.66 -28.34
CA ARG A 67 19.02 3.13 -27.53
C ARG A 67 17.69 3.28 -28.28
N SER A 68 17.53 2.61 -29.41
CA SER A 68 16.29 2.63 -30.19
C SER A 68 15.16 1.82 -29.53
N GLY A 69 15.49 0.92 -28.59
CA GLY A 69 14.52 0.07 -27.93
C GLY A 69 15.11 -0.88 -26.90
N VAL A 70 14.28 -1.83 -26.50
CA VAL A 70 14.60 -2.87 -25.52
C VAL A 70 14.03 -4.20 -25.96
N THR A 71 14.80 -5.27 -25.76
CA THR A 71 14.35 -6.66 -25.90
C THR A 71 14.03 -7.22 -24.52
N VAL A 72 12.82 -7.71 -24.31
CA VAL A 72 12.35 -8.32 -23.06
C VAL A 72 12.42 -9.83 -23.16
N LEU A 73 13.05 -10.47 -22.19
CA LEU A 73 13.21 -11.92 -22.11
C LEU A 73 12.03 -12.52 -21.32
N LEU A 74 11.37 -13.50 -21.92
CA LEU A 74 10.17 -14.11 -21.38
C LEU A 74 10.33 -15.62 -21.23
N GLU A 75 9.71 -16.17 -20.21
CA GLU A 75 9.59 -17.61 -19.99
C GLU A 75 8.12 -17.97 -19.69
N SER A 76 7.59 -18.92 -20.40
CA SER A 76 6.25 -19.46 -20.19
C SER A 76 6.24 -20.53 -19.10
N ARG A 77 5.06 -20.92 -18.63
CA ARG A 77 4.90 -21.93 -17.55
C ARG A 77 5.51 -23.29 -17.87
N ASN A 78 5.63 -23.64 -19.14
CA ASN A 78 6.27 -24.89 -19.59
C ASN A 78 7.79 -24.75 -19.84
N GLY A 79 8.39 -23.59 -19.46
CA GLY A 79 9.82 -23.32 -19.64
C GLY A 79 10.24 -22.84 -21.04
N THR A 80 9.29 -22.64 -21.96
CA THR A 80 9.61 -22.10 -23.29
C THR A 80 10.04 -20.65 -23.20
N ARG A 81 11.21 -20.31 -23.73
CA ARG A 81 11.75 -18.97 -23.76
C ARG A 81 11.37 -18.26 -25.06
N SER A 82 11.09 -16.98 -24.96
CA SER A 82 10.77 -16.10 -26.08
C SER A 82 11.22 -14.68 -25.79
N GLU A 83 11.22 -13.84 -26.81
CA GLU A 83 11.64 -12.45 -26.72
C GLU A 83 10.55 -11.56 -27.32
N VAL A 84 10.46 -10.34 -26.81
CA VAL A 84 9.59 -9.29 -27.34
C VAL A 84 10.39 -8.00 -27.41
N GLU A 85 10.34 -7.34 -28.55
CA GLU A 85 10.95 -6.03 -28.74
C GLU A 85 9.94 -4.91 -28.53
N GLY A 86 10.40 -3.78 -27.99
CA GLY A 86 9.61 -2.59 -27.75
C GLY A 86 10.47 -1.35 -27.67
N SER A 87 9.86 -0.20 -27.81
CA SER A 87 10.56 1.08 -27.65
C SER A 87 10.95 1.32 -26.20
N LEU A 88 10.08 0.94 -25.25
CA LEU A 88 10.28 1.09 -23.81
C LEU A 88 9.80 -0.17 -23.08
N LEU A 89 10.40 -0.47 -21.93
CA LEU A 89 9.92 -1.43 -20.94
C LEU A 89 9.55 -0.72 -19.65
N ILE A 90 8.30 -0.86 -19.21
CA ILE A 90 7.86 -0.41 -17.90
C ILE A 90 7.65 -1.63 -17.02
N ALA A 91 8.54 -1.82 -16.07
CA ALA A 91 8.53 -2.97 -15.17
C ALA A 91 7.69 -2.67 -13.92
N ALA A 92 6.51 -3.25 -13.87
CA ALA A 92 5.58 -3.21 -12.74
C ALA A 92 5.43 -4.61 -12.12
N ASP A 93 6.53 -5.36 -12.04
CA ASP A 93 6.61 -6.77 -11.66
C ASP A 93 6.78 -6.99 -10.15
N GLY A 94 6.56 -5.95 -9.36
CA GLY A 94 6.35 -6.02 -7.91
C GLY A 94 7.61 -6.22 -7.08
N LEU A 95 7.44 -6.62 -5.82
CA LEU A 95 8.52 -6.80 -4.83
C LEU A 95 9.68 -7.68 -5.33
N HIS A 96 9.36 -8.75 -6.06
CA HIS A 96 10.33 -9.72 -6.59
C HIS A 96 10.72 -9.42 -8.05
N SER A 97 10.70 -8.15 -8.43
CA SER A 97 11.01 -7.68 -9.77
C SER A 97 12.32 -8.27 -10.32
N ALA A 98 12.21 -9.03 -11.41
CA ALA A 98 13.36 -9.55 -12.14
C ALA A 98 14.13 -8.42 -12.83
N VAL A 99 13.42 -7.40 -13.29
CA VAL A 99 14.00 -6.21 -13.93
C VAL A 99 14.84 -5.42 -12.92
N ARG A 100 14.28 -5.13 -11.72
CA ARG A 100 15.04 -4.48 -10.65
C ARG A 100 16.25 -5.29 -10.21
N GLN A 101 16.11 -6.60 -10.09
CA GLN A 101 17.23 -7.49 -9.74
C GLN A 101 18.36 -7.43 -10.77
N GLN A 102 18.01 -7.29 -12.05
CA GLN A 102 19.01 -7.13 -13.12
C GLN A 102 19.68 -5.75 -13.07
N MET A 103 18.91 -4.66 -12.81
CA MET A 103 19.47 -3.31 -12.65
C MET A 103 20.41 -3.21 -11.44
N TYR A 104 20.05 -3.88 -10.34
CA TYR A 104 20.72 -3.80 -9.06
C TYR A 104 21.05 -5.19 -8.50
N PRO A 105 21.99 -5.93 -9.12
CA PRO A 105 22.31 -7.30 -8.71
C PRO A 105 22.89 -7.38 -7.30
N GLN A 106 23.47 -6.29 -6.79
CA GLN A 106 24.06 -6.19 -5.45
C GLN A 106 23.18 -5.41 -4.46
N GLN A 107 21.89 -5.18 -4.79
CA GLN A 107 21.00 -4.48 -3.86
C GLN A 107 20.91 -5.23 -2.53
N PRO A 108 20.71 -4.51 -1.39
CA PRO A 108 20.46 -5.15 -0.11
C PRO A 108 19.25 -6.11 -0.17
N PRO A 109 19.22 -7.13 0.70
CA PRO A 109 18.06 -8.03 0.81
C PRO A 109 16.82 -7.25 1.22
N ILE A 110 15.67 -7.91 1.10
CA ILE A 110 14.39 -7.39 1.63
C ILE A 110 14.57 -7.07 3.11
N GLN A 111 14.12 -5.87 3.51
CA GLN A 111 14.16 -5.40 4.89
C GLN A 111 12.86 -5.81 5.60
N TRP A 112 12.98 -6.40 6.77
CA TRP A 112 11.85 -6.77 7.62
C TRP A 112 11.69 -5.81 8.80
N GLY A 113 10.47 -5.31 9.01
CA GLY A 113 10.14 -4.34 10.04
C GLY A 113 9.83 -4.94 11.42
N GLY A 114 10.10 -6.22 11.65
CA GLY A 114 9.87 -6.86 12.96
C GLY A 114 8.39 -7.10 13.28
N ALA A 115 7.50 -7.07 12.29
CA ALA A 115 6.08 -7.32 12.51
C ALA A 115 5.53 -8.41 11.58
N ILE A 116 4.62 -9.20 12.12
CA ILE A 116 3.83 -10.19 11.39
C ILE A 116 2.40 -9.68 11.32
N MET A 117 1.79 -9.77 10.15
CA MET A 117 0.43 -9.34 9.90
C MET A 117 -0.41 -10.50 9.37
N TRP A 118 -1.54 -10.75 10.02
CA TRP A 118 -2.58 -11.63 9.50
C TRP A 118 -3.70 -10.80 8.91
N ARG A 119 -4.21 -11.22 7.75
CA ARG A 119 -5.23 -10.49 7.00
C ARG A 119 -6.37 -11.41 6.62
N GLY A 120 -7.58 -10.89 6.80
CA GLY A 120 -8.80 -11.56 6.39
C GLY A 120 -9.89 -10.57 6.02
N VAL A 121 -10.99 -11.12 5.50
CA VAL A 121 -12.20 -10.38 5.19
C VAL A 121 -13.38 -11.10 5.83
N THR A 122 -14.14 -10.38 6.65
CA THR A 122 -15.29 -10.91 7.39
C THR A 122 -16.56 -10.18 6.95
N ARG A 123 -17.66 -10.89 6.80
CA ARG A 123 -18.99 -10.28 6.66
C ARG A 123 -19.46 -9.78 8.02
N GLY A 124 -19.58 -8.47 8.17
CA GLY A 124 -19.94 -7.84 9.43
C GLY A 124 -20.68 -6.52 9.25
N LYS A 125 -21.30 -6.03 10.33
CA LYS A 125 -21.90 -4.69 10.35
C LYS A 125 -20.79 -3.64 10.40
N PRO A 126 -20.78 -2.67 9.47
CA PRO A 126 -19.89 -1.53 9.59
C PRO A 126 -20.21 -0.75 10.88
N ILE A 127 -19.18 -0.25 11.53
CA ILE A 127 -19.31 0.47 12.80
C ILE A 127 -19.15 1.98 12.61
N ARG A 128 -19.55 2.76 13.63
CA ARG A 128 -19.45 4.22 13.68
C ARG A 128 -20.16 4.86 12.46
N SER A 129 -19.42 5.56 11.60
CA SER A 129 -19.98 6.21 10.41
C SER A 129 -20.40 5.24 9.29
N GLY A 130 -20.17 3.95 9.43
CA GLY A 130 -20.36 2.97 8.36
C GLY A 130 -19.24 2.96 7.31
N ALA A 131 -18.30 3.91 7.41
CA ALA A 131 -17.14 4.07 6.53
C ALA A 131 -15.86 4.40 7.32
N SER A 132 -15.76 3.89 8.55
CA SER A 132 -14.66 4.17 9.47
C SER A 132 -13.50 3.21 9.25
N PHE A 133 -12.30 3.77 9.16
CA PHE A 133 -11.05 3.05 9.31
C PHE A 133 -10.63 3.13 10.78
N ILE A 134 -10.43 2.01 11.43
CA ILE A 134 -10.10 1.95 12.85
C ILE A 134 -8.79 1.22 13.07
N GLY A 135 -7.89 1.83 13.82
CA GLY A 135 -6.70 1.21 14.38
C GLY A 135 -6.84 1.09 15.88
N LEU A 136 -6.88 -0.14 16.40
CA LEU A 136 -7.07 -0.45 17.80
C LEU A 136 -5.85 -1.18 18.35
N GLY A 137 -5.34 -0.75 19.51
CA GLY A 137 -4.26 -1.43 20.21
C GLY A 137 -3.05 -0.55 20.50
N THR A 138 -1.86 -1.13 20.41
CA THR A 138 -0.55 -0.47 20.61
C THR A 138 0.40 -0.82 19.46
N HIS A 139 1.68 -0.46 19.60
CA HIS A 139 2.69 -0.90 18.63
C HIS A 139 3.03 -2.39 18.74
N ARG A 140 2.75 -3.02 19.89
CA ARG A 140 3.05 -4.44 20.11
C ARG A 140 2.00 -5.37 19.54
N HIS A 141 0.73 -4.99 19.71
CA HIS A 141 -0.43 -5.72 19.21
C HIS A 141 -1.43 -4.69 18.66
N ARG A 142 -1.83 -4.86 17.43
CA ARG A 142 -2.76 -3.94 16.77
C ARG A 142 -3.72 -4.68 15.86
N VAL A 143 -4.96 -4.25 15.83
CA VAL A 143 -5.93 -4.64 14.81
C VAL A 143 -6.40 -3.41 14.07
N VAL A 144 -6.28 -3.45 12.76
CA VAL A 144 -6.79 -2.41 11.86
C VAL A 144 -7.94 -2.99 11.07
N PHE A 145 -9.09 -2.31 11.01
CA PHE A 145 -10.24 -2.82 10.27
C PHE A 145 -11.10 -1.71 9.69
N TYR A 146 -11.71 -1.99 8.54
CA TYR A 146 -12.53 -1.04 7.79
C TYR A 146 -13.37 -1.75 6.73
N PRO A 147 -14.55 -1.21 6.36
CA PRO A 147 -15.35 -1.78 5.28
C PRO A 147 -14.68 -1.55 3.91
N ILE A 148 -14.76 -2.54 3.05
CA ILE A 148 -14.28 -2.53 1.66
C ILE A 148 -15.41 -2.77 0.64
N SER A 149 -16.64 -2.75 1.10
CA SER A 149 -17.85 -2.71 0.30
C SER A 149 -18.89 -1.82 0.97
N ALA A 150 -19.90 -1.40 0.21
CA ALA A 150 -21.11 -0.85 0.79
C ALA A 150 -21.82 -1.92 1.65
N ALA A 151 -22.56 -1.48 2.66
CA ALA A 151 -23.45 -2.39 3.39
C ALA A 151 -24.60 -2.85 2.47
N ASP A 152 -24.88 -4.12 2.53
CA ASP A 152 -26.04 -4.72 1.87
C ASP A 152 -27.33 -4.10 2.45
N PRO A 153 -28.26 -3.60 1.63
CA PRO A 153 -29.43 -2.87 2.13
C PRO A 153 -30.42 -3.74 2.90
N VAL A 154 -30.37 -5.08 2.73
CA VAL A 154 -31.27 -6.01 3.42
C VAL A 154 -30.68 -6.50 4.72
N THR A 155 -29.41 -6.91 4.71
CA THR A 155 -28.74 -7.51 5.87
C THR A 155 -27.99 -6.48 6.72
N GLY A 156 -27.69 -5.32 6.17
CA GLY A 156 -26.81 -4.32 6.79
C GLY A 156 -25.34 -4.74 6.90
N LEU A 157 -24.94 -5.86 6.28
CA LEU A 157 -23.59 -6.39 6.36
C LEU A 157 -22.72 -5.89 5.19
N ALA A 158 -21.45 -5.63 5.47
CA ALA A 158 -20.43 -5.30 4.48
C ALA A 158 -19.26 -6.28 4.56
N ASP A 159 -18.41 -6.26 3.55
CA ASP A 159 -17.10 -6.91 3.62
C ASP A 159 -16.18 -6.02 4.47
N ILE A 160 -15.78 -6.50 5.64
CA ILE A 160 -14.86 -5.83 6.55
C ILE A 160 -13.46 -6.44 6.35
N ASN A 161 -12.55 -5.66 5.81
CA ASN A 161 -11.14 -6.02 5.78
C ASN A 161 -10.53 -5.78 7.15
N TRP A 162 -9.74 -6.71 7.63
CA TRP A 162 -8.99 -6.54 8.86
C TRP A 162 -7.54 -6.99 8.71
N ILE A 163 -6.69 -6.41 9.52
CA ILE A 163 -5.26 -6.73 9.65
C ILE A 163 -5.00 -6.85 11.15
N ALA A 164 -4.68 -8.04 11.63
CA ALA A 164 -4.17 -8.27 12.97
C ALA A 164 -2.65 -8.31 12.90
N GLU A 165 -1.97 -7.58 13.78
CA GLU A 165 -0.53 -7.35 13.72
C GLU A 165 0.09 -7.56 15.10
N ILE A 166 1.23 -8.24 15.13
CA ILE A 166 2.11 -8.29 16.29
C ILE A 166 3.52 -7.86 15.91
N THR A 167 4.16 -7.10 16.80
CA THR A 167 5.59 -6.86 16.73
C THR A 167 6.30 -8.01 17.44
N VAL A 168 7.25 -8.63 16.76
CA VAL A 168 8.06 -9.71 17.30
C VAL A 168 9.51 -9.26 17.46
N ASP A 169 10.21 -9.87 18.41
CA ASP A 169 11.61 -9.57 18.62
C ASP A 169 12.43 -9.99 17.38
N ASN A 170 13.26 -9.08 16.90
CA ASN A 170 14.06 -9.24 15.68
C ASN A 170 15.13 -10.34 15.78
N SER A 171 15.34 -10.93 16.96
CA SER A 171 16.37 -11.94 17.21
C SER A 171 16.17 -13.24 16.43
N SER A 172 14.95 -13.56 16.00
CA SER A 172 14.64 -14.76 15.22
C SER A 172 14.75 -14.57 13.70
N GLY A 173 14.88 -13.35 13.21
CA GLY A 173 14.91 -13.00 11.78
C GLY A 173 13.64 -13.44 11.03
N TRP A 174 13.28 -12.69 9.99
CA TRP A 174 12.29 -13.19 9.04
C TRP A 174 12.96 -14.24 8.14
N ARG A 175 12.35 -15.39 8.03
CA ARG A 175 12.77 -16.39 7.04
C ARG A 175 12.07 -16.05 5.73
N ASP A 176 12.83 -15.93 4.67
CA ASP A 176 12.33 -15.81 3.30
C ASP A 176 11.48 -17.06 3.00
N GLY A 177 10.24 -16.97 3.32
CA GLY A 177 9.24 -18.03 3.27
C GLY A 177 7.99 -17.52 2.60
N ASP A 178 6.98 -18.31 2.55
CA ASP A 178 5.76 -18.10 1.80
C ASP A 178 5.16 -16.70 1.96
N TRP A 179 5.39 -15.87 0.98
CA TRP A 179 4.60 -14.68 0.74
C TRP A 179 3.16 -15.10 0.46
N ASN A 180 2.21 -14.61 1.25
CA ASN A 180 0.80 -15.03 1.17
C ASN A 180 0.57 -16.47 1.71
N LYS A 181 1.17 -16.79 2.83
CA LYS A 181 0.98 -18.07 3.52
C LYS A 181 -0.41 -18.12 4.14
N GLN A 182 -1.24 -19.07 3.72
CA GLN A 182 -2.52 -19.35 4.39
C GLN A 182 -2.25 -19.96 5.77
N VAL A 183 -2.96 -19.46 6.78
CA VAL A 183 -2.83 -19.88 8.18
C VAL A 183 -4.19 -20.20 8.79
N ARG A 184 -4.18 -20.94 9.91
CA ARG A 184 -5.38 -21.23 10.70
C ARG A 184 -5.58 -20.16 11.76
N HIS A 185 -6.81 -19.97 12.19
CA HIS A 185 -7.13 -19.02 13.25
C HIS A 185 -6.38 -19.32 14.56
N GLU A 186 -6.19 -20.60 14.89
CA GLU A 186 -5.49 -21.03 16.09
C GLU A 186 -4.03 -20.55 16.14
N ASP A 187 -3.42 -20.31 14.98
CA ASP A 187 -2.03 -19.91 14.87
C ASP A 187 -1.77 -18.50 15.44
N PHE A 188 -2.80 -17.61 15.45
CA PHE A 188 -2.64 -16.21 15.88
C PHE A 188 -3.73 -15.67 16.81
N LEU A 189 -4.92 -16.27 16.86
CA LEU A 189 -6.07 -15.72 17.58
C LEU A 189 -5.81 -15.54 19.09
N HIS A 190 -4.95 -16.36 19.67
CA HIS A 190 -4.59 -16.30 21.09
C HIS A 190 -4.01 -14.92 21.49
N HIS A 191 -3.40 -14.18 20.56
CA HIS A 191 -2.91 -12.82 20.82
C HIS A 191 -4.04 -11.80 21.04
N PHE A 192 -5.25 -12.10 20.58
CA PHE A 192 -6.38 -11.17 20.55
C PHE A 192 -7.62 -11.71 21.31
N GLN A 193 -7.54 -12.87 21.94
CA GLN A 193 -8.68 -13.58 22.54
C GLN A 193 -9.47 -12.79 23.59
N ASN A 194 -8.84 -11.80 24.24
CA ASN A 194 -9.46 -10.98 25.30
C ASN A 194 -9.87 -9.58 24.78
N TRP A 195 -9.86 -9.34 23.46
CA TRP A 195 -10.17 -8.04 22.88
C TRP A 195 -11.68 -7.91 22.61
N ASN A 196 -12.46 -7.91 23.69
CA ASN A 196 -13.91 -7.77 23.66
C ASN A 196 -14.31 -6.41 24.25
N TYR A 197 -15.06 -5.64 23.50
CA TYR A 197 -15.51 -4.31 23.86
C TYR A 197 -17.03 -4.19 23.62
N ASP A 198 -17.71 -3.30 24.32
CA ASP A 198 -19.17 -3.11 24.18
C ASP A 198 -19.62 -2.88 22.74
N TRP A 199 -18.76 -2.29 21.92
CA TRP A 199 -19.04 -1.90 20.55
C TRP A 199 -18.46 -2.84 19.49
N ILE A 200 -17.53 -3.76 19.82
CA ILE A 200 -16.97 -4.75 18.94
C ILE A 200 -16.38 -5.95 19.67
N ASP A 201 -16.59 -7.14 19.12
CA ASP A 201 -15.94 -8.39 19.49
C ASP A 201 -14.86 -8.69 18.42
N ILE A 202 -13.60 -8.41 18.75
CA ILE A 202 -12.46 -8.63 17.84
C ILE A 202 -12.27 -10.12 17.55
N PRO A 203 -12.23 -11.04 18.54
CA PRO A 203 -12.16 -12.48 18.27
C PRO A 203 -13.24 -12.97 17.30
N ALA A 204 -14.50 -12.58 17.50
CA ALA A 204 -15.58 -12.97 16.59
C ALA A 204 -15.40 -12.42 15.17
N MET A 205 -14.91 -11.17 15.05
CA MET A 205 -14.59 -10.59 13.75
C MET A 205 -13.47 -11.36 13.05
N LEU A 206 -12.40 -11.70 13.74
CA LEU A 206 -11.26 -12.43 13.17
C LEU A 206 -11.68 -13.85 12.75
N LEU A 207 -12.44 -14.55 13.58
CA LEU A 207 -12.98 -15.89 13.30
C LEU A 207 -13.97 -15.91 12.11
N GLY A 208 -14.64 -14.80 11.85
CA GLY A 208 -15.59 -14.68 10.75
C GLY A 208 -14.98 -14.68 9.35
N ALA A 209 -13.66 -14.65 9.21
CA ALA A 209 -13.01 -14.73 7.91
C ALA A 209 -12.87 -16.20 7.47
N PRO A 210 -13.33 -16.57 6.25
CA PRO A 210 -13.20 -17.94 5.76
C PRO A 210 -11.75 -18.33 5.45
N GLU A 211 -10.90 -17.36 5.17
CA GLU A 211 -9.47 -17.55 4.86
C GLU A 211 -8.66 -16.44 5.51
N VAL A 212 -7.52 -16.80 6.06
CA VAL A 212 -6.55 -15.88 6.66
C VAL A 212 -5.18 -16.12 6.07
N PHE A 213 -4.48 -15.03 5.77
CA PHE A 213 -3.15 -15.07 5.20
C PHE A 213 -2.16 -14.29 6.06
N GLU A 214 -0.99 -14.87 6.27
CA GLU A 214 0.13 -14.25 6.98
C GLU A 214 1.03 -13.50 6.01
N TYR A 215 1.41 -12.28 6.38
CA TYR A 215 2.30 -11.43 5.63
C TYR A 215 3.33 -10.80 6.56
N PRO A 216 4.62 -10.79 6.20
CA PRO A 216 5.62 -10.01 6.90
C PRO A 216 5.48 -8.53 6.56
N MET A 217 5.84 -7.64 7.49
CA MET A 217 6.03 -6.23 7.21
C MET A 217 7.39 -6.03 6.57
N ILE A 218 7.43 -5.85 5.26
CA ILE A 218 8.68 -5.77 4.51
C ILE A 218 8.72 -4.59 3.55
N ASP A 219 9.93 -4.13 3.25
CA ASP A 219 10.24 -3.18 2.17
C ASP A 219 11.58 -3.53 1.49
N ARG A 220 12.00 -2.68 0.57
CA ARG A 220 13.34 -2.69 -0.01
C ARG A 220 14.01 -1.34 0.17
N GLU A 221 15.34 -1.37 0.28
CA GLU A 221 16.13 -0.15 0.27
C GLU A 221 15.88 0.64 -1.00
N PRO A 222 15.64 1.96 -0.93
CA PRO A 222 15.55 2.80 -2.11
C PRO A 222 16.78 2.69 -3.00
N VAL A 223 16.58 2.82 -4.30
CA VAL A 223 17.65 2.81 -5.30
C VAL A 223 17.87 4.22 -5.85
N PRO A 224 19.07 4.54 -6.35
CA PRO A 224 19.42 5.91 -6.77
C PRO A 224 18.66 6.36 -8.02
N THR A 225 18.17 5.45 -8.86
CA THR A 225 17.38 5.72 -10.06
C THR A 225 16.46 4.55 -10.38
N TRP A 226 15.35 4.80 -11.03
CA TRP A 226 14.42 3.76 -11.49
C TRP A 226 14.56 3.41 -12.95
N ILE A 227 15.57 3.97 -13.62
CA ILE A 227 15.73 3.80 -15.06
C ILE A 227 17.08 3.19 -15.44
N ASP A 228 17.06 2.44 -16.53
CA ASP A 228 18.25 1.95 -17.26
C ASP A 228 17.98 1.99 -18.76
N GLY A 229 18.44 3.07 -19.41
CA GLY A 229 18.21 3.28 -20.83
C GLY A 229 16.71 3.38 -21.18
N ASN A 230 16.22 2.36 -21.90
CA ASN A 230 14.81 2.28 -22.33
C ASN A 230 13.89 1.56 -21.31
N VAL A 231 14.36 1.33 -20.09
CA VAL A 231 13.67 0.57 -19.06
C VAL A 231 13.37 1.46 -17.85
N ALA A 232 12.16 1.37 -17.28
CA ALA A 232 11.80 2.03 -16.03
C ALA A 232 11.07 1.07 -15.08
N LEU A 233 11.32 1.23 -13.77
CA LEU A 233 10.57 0.58 -12.70
C LEU A 233 9.33 1.40 -12.33
N LEU A 234 8.25 0.71 -11.90
CA LEU A 234 7.00 1.35 -11.49
C LEU A 234 6.37 0.59 -10.31
N GLY A 235 5.74 1.31 -9.38
CA GLY A 235 5.04 0.71 -8.25
C GLY A 235 5.96 -0.07 -7.33
N ASP A 236 5.53 -1.25 -6.85
CA ASP A 236 6.30 -2.07 -5.90
C ASP A 236 7.64 -2.57 -6.47
N ALA A 237 7.83 -2.58 -7.78
CA ALA A 237 9.15 -2.83 -8.38
C ALA A 237 10.13 -1.69 -8.09
N ALA A 238 9.64 -0.45 -8.05
CA ALA A 238 10.42 0.76 -7.77
C ALA A 238 10.56 1.04 -6.27
N HIS A 239 9.42 1.01 -5.52
CA HIS A 239 9.34 1.57 -4.18
C HIS A 239 8.39 0.82 -3.25
N VAL A 240 8.50 -0.51 -3.19
CA VAL A 240 7.76 -1.27 -2.17
C VAL A 240 8.06 -0.71 -0.77
N MET A 241 7.01 -0.52 0.03
CA MET A 241 7.10 0.18 1.31
C MET A 241 6.23 -0.49 2.38
N TYR A 242 6.54 -0.25 3.66
CA TYR A 242 5.70 -0.69 4.76
C TYR A 242 4.29 -0.07 4.65
N PRO A 243 3.24 -0.82 5.03
CA PRO A 243 1.85 -0.37 4.88
C PRO A 243 1.44 0.70 5.91
N THR A 244 2.33 1.19 6.75
CA THR A 244 2.05 2.14 7.83
C THR A 244 1.36 3.42 7.38
N GLY A 245 1.67 3.91 6.18
CA GLY A 245 1.02 5.08 5.57
C GLY A 245 -0.23 4.75 4.73
N SER A 246 -0.53 3.48 4.48
CA SER A 246 -1.64 3.00 3.61
C SER A 246 -1.64 3.61 2.20
N ASN A 247 -0.48 3.99 1.65
CA ASN A 247 -0.37 4.80 0.44
C ASN A 247 0.31 4.10 -0.76
N GLY A 248 0.86 2.88 -0.62
CA GLY A 248 1.59 2.21 -1.69
C GLY A 248 0.80 2.07 -3.01
N ALA A 249 -0.46 1.61 -2.93
CA ALA A 249 -1.30 1.47 -4.13
C ALA A 249 -1.63 2.83 -4.79
N SER A 250 -1.87 3.88 -3.98
CA SER A 250 -2.10 5.23 -4.51
C SER A 250 -0.87 5.79 -5.20
N GLN A 251 0.31 5.53 -4.66
CA GLN A 251 1.57 5.95 -5.29
C GLN A 251 1.81 5.23 -6.62
N ALA A 252 1.58 3.92 -6.70
CA ALA A 252 1.67 3.18 -7.95
C ALA A 252 0.72 3.72 -9.05
N ILE A 253 -0.49 4.19 -8.66
CA ILE A 253 -1.41 4.87 -9.58
C ILE A 253 -0.85 6.24 -9.99
N MET A 254 -0.26 6.99 -9.06
CA MET A 254 0.38 8.28 -9.36
C MET A 254 1.59 8.10 -10.28
N ASP A 255 2.41 7.06 -10.07
CA ASP A 255 3.52 6.72 -10.98
C ASP A 255 3.03 6.58 -12.42
N ALA A 256 1.99 5.77 -12.63
CA ALA A 256 1.42 5.56 -13.97
C ALA A 256 0.89 6.87 -14.58
N ARG A 257 0.30 7.75 -13.76
CA ARG A 257 -0.20 9.05 -14.23
C ARG A 257 0.93 10.01 -14.59
N VAL A 258 1.97 10.10 -13.77
CA VAL A 258 3.15 10.95 -14.04
C VAL A 258 3.90 10.42 -15.25
N LEU A 259 4.13 9.11 -15.33
CA LEU A 259 4.75 8.49 -16.50
C LEU A 259 3.97 8.80 -17.79
N GLY A 260 2.64 8.68 -17.75
CA GLY A 260 1.78 9.05 -18.87
C GLY A 260 1.89 10.53 -19.24
N ALA A 261 1.97 11.44 -18.26
CA ALA A 261 2.12 12.87 -18.51
C ALA A 261 3.44 13.22 -19.20
N VAL A 262 4.56 12.69 -18.70
CA VAL A 262 5.88 12.94 -19.31
C VAL A 262 6.03 12.27 -20.68
N MET A 263 5.35 11.14 -20.91
CA MET A 263 5.27 10.53 -22.26
C MET A 263 4.47 11.38 -23.24
N LEU A 264 3.42 12.07 -22.78
CA LEU A 264 2.69 13.03 -23.60
C LEU A 264 3.56 14.25 -23.98
N GLU A 265 4.41 14.69 -23.07
CA GLU A 265 5.29 15.84 -23.25
C GLU A 265 6.52 15.53 -24.11
N HIS A 266 7.20 14.42 -23.82
CA HIS A 266 8.51 14.08 -24.41
C HIS A 266 8.45 12.98 -25.47
N GLY A 267 7.29 12.33 -25.66
CA GLY A 267 7.14 11.15 -26.52
C GLY A 267 7.56 9.83 -25.83
N LEU A 268 7.42 8.72 -26.56
CA LEU A 268 7.75 7.36 -26.06
C LEU A 268 9.26 7.09 -26.23
N ASN A 269 10.08 7.70 -25.41
CA ASN A 269 11.53 7.59 -25.48
C ASN A 269 12.20 7.77 -24.09
N CYS A 270 13.53 7.59 -24.02
CA CYS A 270 14.31 7.70 -22.78
C CYS A 270 14.15 9.05 -22.06
N LYS A 271 13.91 10.17 -22.78
CA LYS A 271 13.75 11.48 -22.14
C LYS A 271 12.50 11.52 -21.25
N ALA A 272 11.42 10.84 -21.67
CA ALA A 272 10.24 10.69 -20.81
C ALA A 272 10.57 9.89 -19.55
N LEU A 273 11.34 8.80 -19.65
CA LEU A 273 11.76 8.01 -18.50
C LEU A 273 12.67 8.81 -17.55
N GLU A 274 13.60 9.58 -18.10
CA GLU A 274 14.48 10.48 -17.32
C GLU A 274 13.67 11.56 -16.57
N ALA A 275 12.63 12.12 -17.20
CA ALA A 275 11.74 13.08 -16.56
C ALA A 275 10.91 12.45 -15.43
N TYR A 276 10.40 11.23 -15.66
CA TYR A 276 9.68 10.42 -14.66
C TYR A 276 10.54 10.13 -13.43
N ASP A 277 11.75 9.61 -13.66
CA ASP A 277 12.70 9.26 -12.60
C ASP A 277 13.05 10.49 -11.75
N ARG A 278 13.47 11.57 -12.41
CA ARG A 278 13.85 12.82 -11.74
C ARG A 278 12.72 13.41 -10.89
N GLN A 279 11.47 13.27 -11.33
CA GLN A 279 10.32 13.80 -10.63
C GLN A 279 9.94 12.95 -9.42
N LEU A 280 9.95 11.60 -9.52
CA LEU A 280 9.36 10.74 -8.51
C LEU A 280 10.37 9.98 -7.65
N CYS A 281 11.48 9.52 -8.20
CA CYS A 281 12.42 8.66 -7.49
C CYS A 281 12.92 9.27 -6.15
N PRO A 282 13.34 10.54 -6.08
CA PRO A 282 13.81 11.12 -4.83
C PRO A 282 12.69 11.23 -3.77
N GLU A 283 11.49 11.65 -4.18
CA GLU A 283 10.36 11.85 -3.28
C GLU A 283 9.86 10.52 -2.72
N MET A 284 9.72 9.51 -3.58
CA MET A 284 9.26 8.18 -3.17
C MET A 284 10.31 7.45 -2.34
N SER A 285 11.60 7.65 -2.59
CA SER A 285 12.67 7.15 -1.74
C SER A 285 12.54 7.66 -0.30
N GLN A 286 12.25 8.95 -0.13
CA GLN A 286 11.98 9.53 1.19
C GLN A 286 10.70 8.99 1.81
N LEU A 287 9.68 8.71 1.01
CA LEU A 287 8.43 8.12 1.51
C LEU A 287 8.64 6.67 2.00
N VAL A 288 9.41 5.84 1.27
CA VAL A 288 9.78 4.49 1.72
C VAL A 288 10.44 4.54 3.09
N LEU A 289 11.45 5.39 3.26
CA LEU A 289 12.18 5.54 4.53
C LEU A 289 11.27 6.04 5.66
N ARG A 290 10.39 7.01 5.39
CA ARG A 290 9.41 7.50 6.38
C ARG A 290 8.42 6.43 6.82
N ASN A 291 8.00 5.55 5.91
CA ASN A 291 7.06 4.47 6.22
C ASN A 291 7.66 3.39 7.13
N ARG A 292 8.99 3.36 7.32
CA ARG A 292 9.65 2.53 8.35
C ARG A 292 9.35 3.02 9.76
N GLY A 293 8.93 4.28 9.91
CA GLY A 293 8.38 4.79 11.16
C GLY A 293 6.92 4.39 11.37
N ALA A 294 6.38 4.70 12.54
CA ALA A 294 5.02 4.35 12.94
C ALA A 294 3.91 5.07 12.14
N GLY A 295 4.28 6.09 11.33
CA GLY A 295 3.30 6.89 10.60
C GLY A 295 2.24 7.51 11.53
N PRO A 296 0.95 7.50 11.13
CA PRO A 296 -0.12 8.05 11.97
C PRO A 296 -0.40 7.19 13.21
N PHE A 297 0.04 5.93 13.24
CA PHE A 297 -0.07 5.07 14.42
C PHE A 297 0.92 5.42 15.54
N GLY A 298 1.84 6.36 15.32
CA GLY A 298 2.75 6.84 16.35
C GLY A 298 2.05 7.42 17.58
N LEU A 299 0.79 7.86 17.48
CA LEU A 299 -0.02 8.20 18.65
C LEU A 299 -0.30 7.00 19.55
N LEU A 300 -0.46 5.79 18.99
CA LEU A 300 -0.62 4.57 19.77
C LEU A 300 0.69 4.15 20.43
N ASN A 301 1.84 4.40 19.79
CA ASN A 301 3.14 4.18 20.41
C ASN A 301 3.32 5.09 21.63
N LEU A 302 3.03 6.39 21.45
CA LEU A 302 3.09 7.37 22.54
C LEU A 302 2.14 7.02 23.69
N LEU A 303 0.94 6.51 23.36
CA LEU A 303 -0.01 6.01 24.36
C LEU A 303 0.54 4.81 25.14
N ASP A 304 1.13 3.83 24.43
CA ASP A 304 1.73 2.64 25.05
C ASP A 304 2.87 3.04 25.99
N ASP A 305 3.76 3.93 25.54
CA ASP A 305 4.89 4.43 26.31
C ASP A 305 4.46 5.15 27.61
N ARG A 306 3.34 5.91 27.56
CA ARG A 306 2.88 6.71 28.70
C ARG A 306 1.99 5.96 29.69
N CYS A 307 1.15 5.04 29.22
CA CYS A 307 0.17 4.37 30.07
C CYS A 307 -0.15 2.91 29.68
N GLY A 308 0.67 2.27 28.85
CA GLY A 308 0.44 0.88 28.42
C GLY A 308 -0.81 0.68 27.60
N GLY A 309 -1.33 1.72 26.94
CA GLY A 309 -2.50 1.63 26.07
C GLY A 309 -3.86 1.72 26.77
N VAL A 310 -3.90 1.92 28.09
CA VAL A 310 -5.13 1.97 28.92
C VAL A 310 -5.21 3.31 29.65
N PHE A 311 -6.36 3.97 29.57
CA PHE A 311 -6.57 5.31 30.18
C PHE A 311 -8.03 5.54 30.52
N ASP A 312 -8.27 6.45 31.46
CA ASP A 312 -9.62 6.92 31.78
C ASP A 312 -10.02 8.12 30.92
N ASN A 313 -9.17 9.12 30.87
CA ASN A 313 -9.32 10.30 30.02
C ASN A 313 -8.05 10.49 29.19
N ILE A 314 -8.18 10.51 27.87
CA ILE A 314 -7.04 10.65 26.97
C ILE A 314 -6.31 11.99 27.11
N ASP A 315 -7.03 13.06 27.48
CA ASP A 315 -6.42 14.38 27.63
C ASP A 315 -5.44 14.45 28.81
N ASP A 316 -5.57 13.56 29.79
CA ASP A 316 -4.61 13.43 30.90
C ASP A 316 -3.31 12.71 30.50
N VAL A 317 -3.36 11.90 29.41
CA VAL A 317 -2.22 11.13 28.91
C VAL A 317 -1.55 11.83 27.73
N ILE A 318 -2.33 12.22 26.75
CA ILE A 318 -1.91 12.95 25.54
C ILE A 318 -2.90 14.08 25.29
N PRO A 319 -2.61 15.32 25.71
CA PRO A 319 -3.51 16.45 25.53
C PRO A 319 -3.94 16.63 24.07
N LYS A 320 -5.17 17.14 23.85
CA LYS A 320 -5.70 17.30 22.49
C LYS A 320 -4.78 18.11 21.59
N ALA A 321 -4.18 19.17 22.08
CA ALA A 321 -3.25 20.00 21.31
C ALA A 321 -2.04 19.20 20.81
N GLU A 322 -1.50 18.29 21.64
CA GLU A 322 -0.38 17.43 21.26
C GLU A 322 -0.77 16.40 20.19
N ARG A 323 -1.98 15.80 20.30
CA ARG A 323 -2.48 14.87 19.29
C ARG A 323 -2.70 15.57 17.94
N ASP A 324 -3.30 16.75 17.97
CA ASP A 324 -3.54 17.56 16.77
C ASP A 324 -2.24 17.98 16.10
N GLU A 325 -1.24 18.43 16.88
CA GLU A 325 0.09 18.78 16.37
C GLU A 325 0.82 17.58 15.75
N PHE A 326 0.76 16.41 16.42
CA PHE A 326 1.35 15.18 15.90
C PHE A 326 0.75 14.83 14.52
N MET A 327 -0.56 14.85 14.40
CA MET A 327 -1.25 14.53 13.16
C MET A 327 -1.04 15.57 12.07
N LEU A 328 -0.96 16.85 12.42
CA LEU A 328 -0.64 17.91 11.47
C LEU A 328 0.78 17.74 10.89
N ARG A 329 1.76 17.48 11.75
CA ARG A 329 3.15 17.20 11.31
C ARG A 329 3.20 15.99 10.38
N TYR A 330 2.49 14.90 10.72
CA TYR A 330 2.40 13.73 9.87
C TYR A 330 1.80 14.06 8.49
N LYS A 331 0.64 14.72 8.45
CA LYS A 331 -0.03 15.10 7.18
C LYS A 331 0.84 15.99 6.30
N THR A 332 1.49 16.96 6.89
CA THR A 332 2.39 17.88 6.17
C THR A 332 3.57 17.13 5.57
N ALA A 333 4.22 16.28 6.37
CA ALA A 333 5.35 15.47 5.90
C ALA A 333 4.96 14.41 4.84
N ALA A 334 3.73 13.88 4.91
CA ALA A 334 3.21 12.90 3.96
C ALA A 334 2.60 13.54 2.68
N GLY A 335 2.56 14.86 2.58
CA GLY A 335 2.02 15.55 1.41
C GLY A 335 0.48 15.55 1.32
N PHE A 336 -0.22 15.30 2.42
CA PHE A 336 -1.69 15.21 2.47
C PHE A 336 -2.38 16.53 2.84
N ALA A 337 -1.73 17.68 2.72
CA ALA A 337 -2.37 18.97 2.96
C ALA A 337 -3.49 19.22 1.93
N ALA A 338 -4.73 19.41 2.42
CA ALA A 338 -5.91 19.53 1.55
C ALA A 338 -5.82 20.72 0.60
N GLU A 339 -5.32 21.85 1.07
CA GLU A 339 -5.15 23.07 0.29
C GLU A 339 -4.24 22.82 -0.92
N LYS A 340 -3.10 22.15 -0.70
CA LYS A 340 -2.14 21.81 -1.76
C LYS A 340 -2.74 20.84 -2.77
N LEU A 341 -3.41 19.79 -2.30
CA LEU A 341 -4.00 18.78 -3.17
C LEU A 341 -5.18 19.35 -3.97
N ASN A 342 -6.05 20.16 -3.34
CA ASN A 342 -7.20 20.77 -3.99
C ASN A 342 -6.80 21.80 -5.06
N ALA A 343 -5.67 22.49 -4.86
CA ALA A 343 -5.15 23.46 -5.83
C ALA A 343 -4.32 22.81 -6.96
N ALA A 344 -3.96 21.53 -6.81
CA ALA A 344 -3.14 20.85 -7.81
C ALA A 344 -3.90 20.67 -9.14
N ALA A 345 -3.24 21.01 -10.24
CA ALA A 345 -3.76 20.75 -11.58
C ALA A 345 -3.82 19.23 -11.84
N SER A 346 -4.70 18.81 -12.76
CA SER A 346 -4.73 17.41 -13.20
C SER A 346 -3.37 17.03 -13.82
N THR A 347 -2.78 15.94 -13.36
CA THR A 347 -1.50 15.40 -13.88
C THR A 347 -1.57 15.14 -15.38
N ILE A 348 -2.73 14.67 -15.86
CA ILE A 348 -2.99 14.47 -17.30
C ILE A 348 -4.19 15.34 -17.67
N PRO A 349 -4.06 16.26 -18.65
CA PRO A 349 -5.18 17.06 -19.11
C PRO A 349 -6.31 16.21 -19.68
N ALA A 350 -7.55 16.66 -19.51
CA ALA A 350 -8.71 15.97 -20.08
C ALA A 350 -8.59 15.90 -21.61
N GLY A 351 -8.86 14.72 -22.18
CA GLY A 351 -8.78 14.48 -23.62
C GLY A 351 -7.38 14.38 -24.21
N ALA A 352 -6.34 14.37 -23.36
CA ALA A 352 -4.96 14.18 -23.83
C ALA A 352 -4.79 12.81 -24.50
N LYS A 353 -4.09 12.80 -25.63
CA LYS A 353 -3.72 11.58 -26.38
C LYS A 353 -2.22 11.58 -26.62
N VAL A 354 -1.60 10.43 -26.49
CA VAL A 354 -0.22 10.23 -26.95
C VAL A 354 -0.22 10.38 -28.47
N ARG A 355 0.65 11.23 -28.98
CA ARG A 355 0.81 11.46 -30.41
C ARG A 355 1.71 10.41 -31.04
#